data_02d9b41761299feb13bea35096af7c61
#
_entry.id   02d9b41761299feb13bea35096af7c61
#
_cell.length_a   1.000
_cell.length_b   1.000
_cell.length_c   1.000
_cell.angle_alpha   90.00
_cell.angle_beta   90.00
_cell.angle_gamma   90.00
#
_symmetry.space_group_name_H-M   'P 1'
#
loop_
_entity.id
_entity.type
_entity.pdbx_description
1 polymer ?
#
loop_
_entity_poly.entity_id
_entity_poly.type
_entity_poly.pdbx_seq_one_letter_code
_entity_poly.pdbx_strand_id
1 'polypeptide(L)'
;MRILDVDQSPSADADRLTAHLVSGETVHAAFVAPTGVILFTDRRILLAQREHLLEVRIETSSYPYRSVRHFSIQEGEAAGSRSTVRIWLGDEAQPLHLRANPGTDLRPLQRLLAEQLA
;
A
#
# COMPACT_ATOMS: atom_id res chain seq x y z
N MET A 1 -7.46 11.95 -4.40
CA MET A 1 -6.19 11.41 -3.85
C MET A 1 -6.45 10.67 -2.56
N ARG A 2 -5.90 9.48 -2.42
CA ARG A 2 -5.99 8.70 -1.19
C ARG A 2 -4.69 8.87 -0.42
N ILE A 3 -4.79 9.22 0.86
CA ILE A 3 -3.63 9.42 1.74
C ILE A 3 -3.77 8.47 2.92
N LEU A 4 -2.77 7.62 3.12
CA LEU A 4 -2.70 6.73 4.27
C LEU A 4 -1.43 7.02 5.04
N ASP A 5 -1.56 7.16 6.37
CA ASP A 5 -0.42 7.11 7.27
C ASP A 5 -0.19 5.65 7.63
N VAL A 6 0.91 5.09 7.17
CA VAL A 6 1.11 3.65 7.23
C VAL A 6 2.23 3.26 8.18
N ASP A 7 2.03 2.10 8.79
CA ASP A 7 3.00 1.45 9.65
C ASP A 7 3.06 -0.02 9.24
N GLN A 8 4.24 -0.60 9.26
CA GLN A 8 4.45 -2.00 8.90
C GLN A 8 4.22 -2.90 10.12
N SER A 9 2.98 -2.97 10.57
CA SER A 9 2.59 -3.71 11.77
C SER A 9 1.50 -4.73 11.47
N PRO A 10 1.49 -5.89 12.15
CA PRO A 10 0.38 -6.83 12.04
C PRO A 10 -0.93 -6.20 12.51
N SER A 11 -2.04 -6.56 11.87
CA SER A 11 -3.37 -6.13 12.27
C SER A 11 -4.42 -7.15 11.88
N ALA A 12 -5.60 -7.06 12.54
CA ALA A 12 -6.73 -7.90 12.19
C ALA A 12 -7.25 -7.61 10.76
N ASP A 13 -7.15 -6.35 10.32
CA ASP A 13 -7.55 -5.98 8.96
C ASP A 13 -6.59 -6.55 7.92
N ALA A 14 -5.29 -6.64 8.23
CA ALA A 14 -4.33 -7.31 7.37
C ALA A 14 -4.66 -8.79 7.24
N ASP A 15 -5.00 -9.47 8.36
CA ASP A 15 -5.40 -10.88 8.33
C ASP A 15 -6.68 -11.09 7.51
N ARG A 16 -7.64 -10.18 7.63
CA ARG A 16 -8.86 -10.23 6.82
C ARG A 16 -8.52 -10.12 5.33
N LEU A 17 -7.64 -9.20 4.99
CA LEU A 17 -7.25 -8.98 3.60
C LEU A 17 -6.48 -10.17 3.03
N THR A 18 -5.67 -10.84 3.84
CA THR A 18 -4.93 -12.04 3.39
C THR A 18 -5.85 -13.19 3.03
N ALA A 19 -7.08 -13.23 3.56
CA ALA A 19 -8.08 -14.23 3.18
C ALA A 19 -8.49 -14.11 1.70
N HIS A 20 -8.25 -12.96 1.06
CA HIS A 20 -8.55 -12.75 -0.36
C HIS A 20 -7.42 -13.21 -1.29
N LEU A 21 -6.29 -13.65 -0.75
CA LEU A 21 -5.17 -14.09 -1.58
C LEU A 21 -5.49 -15.38 -2.31
N VAL A 22 -5.03 -15.48 -3.56
CA VAL A 22 -5.16 -16.71 -4.32
C VAL A 22 -4.04 -17.68 -3.96
N SER A 23 -4.23 -18.96 -4.33
CA SER A 23 -3.23 -19.99 -4.07
C SER A 23 -1.88 -19.60 -4.68
N GLY A 24 -0.82 -19.68 -3.88
CA GLY A 24 0.54 -19.36 -4.32
C GLY A 24 0.88 -17.86 -4.30
N GLU A 25 -0.05 -17.00 -3.96
CA GLU A 25 0.21 -15.56 -3.84
C GLU A 25 0.94 -15.26 -2.53
N THR A 26 2.04 -14.52 -2.60
CA THR A 26 2.90 -14.20 -1.47
C THR A 26 2.89 -12.70 -1.18
N VAL A 27 2.68 -12.34 0.09
CA VAL A 27 2.77 -10.94 0.53
C VAL A 27 4.23 -10.57 0.74
N HIS A 28 4.67 -9.50 0.07
CA HIS A 28 6.03 -8.98 0.21
C HIS A 28 6.12 -7.76 1.13
N ALA A 29 5.05 -6.98 1.22
CA ALA A 29 5.00 -5.83 2.11
C ALA A 29 3.55 -5.56 2.53
N ALA A 30 3.37 -5.12 3.75
CA ALA A 30 2.08 -4.76 4.30
C ALA A 30 2.20 -3.48 5.11
N PHE A 31 1.29 -2.55 4.87
CA PHE A 31 1.25 -1.30 5.60
C PHE A 31 -0.13 -1.10 6.18
N VAL A 32 -0.18 -0.69 7.45
CA VAL A 32 -1.42 -0.56 8.21
C VAL A 32 -1.59 0.89 8.62
N ALA A 33 -2.77 1.43 8.39
CA ALA A 33 -3.17 2.74 8.85
C ALA A 33 -4.49 2.64 9.63
N PRO A 34 -4.89 3.67 10.39
CA PRO A 34 -6.16 3.60 11.13
C PRO A 34 -7.37 3.36 10.23
N THR A 35 -7.33 3.79 8.99
CA THR A 35 -8.47 3.71 8.06
C THR A 35 -8.31 2.64 7.00
N GLY A 36 -7.20 1.91 6.97
CA GLY A 36 -7.02 0.92 5.93
C GLY A 36 -5.74 0.13 6.01
N VAL A 37 -5.64 -0.83 5.12
CA VAL A 37 -4.48 -1.72 4.98
C VAL A 37 -4.16 -1.85 3.50
N ILE A 38 -2.88 -1.82 3.17
CA ILE A 38 -2.41 -2.09 1.82
C ILE A 38 -1.43 -3.25 1.84
N LEU A 39 -1.64 -4.22 0.96
CA LEU A 39 -0.75 -5.36 0.77
C LEU A 39 -0.13 -5.28 -0.61
N PHE A 40 1.18 -5.49 -0.65
CA PHE A 40 1.93 -5.66 -1.90
C PHE A 40 2.30 -7.13 -2.02
N THR A 41 1.68 -7.82 -2.96
CA THR A 41 1.96 -9.25 -3.20
C THR A 41 2.85 -9.40 -4.43
N ASP A 42 3.22 -10.64 -4.75
CA ASP A 42 3.94 -10.93 -5.99
C ASP A 42 3.09 -10.74 -7.24
N ARG A 43 1.78 -10.54 -7.11
CA ARG A 43 0.84 -10.45 -8.24
C ARG A 43 0.11 -9.14 -8.37
N ARG A 44 -0.16 -8.45 -7.24
CA ARG A 44 -1.04 -7.26 -7.24
C ARG A 44 -0.86 -6.42 -5.99
N ILE A 45 -1.50 -5.27 -6.02
CA ILE A 45 -1.64 -4.40 -4.85
C ILE A 45 -3.08 -4.55 -4.36
N LEU A 46 -3.26 -4.92 -3.10
CA LEU A 46 -4.55 -5.02 -2.45
C LEU A 46 -4.71 -3.89 -1.44
N LEU A 47 -5.80 -3.17 -1.53
CA LEU A 47 -6.09 -2.04 -0.64
C LEU A 47 -7.47 -2.25 -0.02
N ALA A 48 -7.54 -2.28 1.31
CA ALA A 48 -8.79 -2.26 2.05
C ALA A 48 -8.92 -0.93 2.77
N GLN A 49 -10.04 -0.26 2.60
CA GLN A 49 -10.33 1.02 3.26
C GLN A 49 -11.67 0.95 3.97
N ARG A 50 -11.69 1.46 5.20
CA ARG A 50 -12.91 1.60 5.97
C ARG A 50 -13.55 2.94 5.68
N GLU A 51 -14.85 2.91 5.42
CA GLU A 51 -15.66 4.11 5.26
C GLU A 51 -16.68 4.16 6.40
N HIS A 52 -16.74 5.32 7.07
CA HIS A 52 -17.64 5.56 8.20
C HIS A 52 -18.64 6.64 7.82
N LEU A 53 -19.64 6.27 7.04
CA LEU A 53 -20.74 7.18 6.73
C LEU A 53 -21.94 6.84 7.61
N LEU A 54 -23.01 6.28 7.04
CA LEU A 54 -24.17 5.83 7.80
C LEU A 54 -23.94 4.46 8.43
N GLU A 55 -23.09 3.67 7.81
CA GLU A 55 -22.68 2.37 8.31
C GLU A 55 -21.20 2.15 7.99
N VAL A 56 -20.56 1.26 8.73
CA VAL A 56 -19.17 0.89 8.46
C VAL A 56 -19.13 -0.01 7.24
N ARG A 57 -18.41 0.41 6.22
CA ARG A 57 -18.15 -0.37 5.01
C ARG A 57 -16.66 -0.53 4.81
N ILE A 58 -16.27 -1.65 4.21
CA ILE A 58 -14.88 -1.91 3.83
C ILE A 58 -14.86 -2.09 2.33
N GLU A 59 -14.16 -1.18 1.63
CA GLU A 59 -13.92 -1.31 0.21
C GLU A 59 -12.58 -1.97 -0.01
N THR A 60 -12.58 -3.09 -0.74
CA THR A 60 -11.35 -3.78 -1.12
C THR A 60 -11.11 -3.59 -2.60
N SER A 61 -9.95 -3.01 -2.92
CA SER A 61 -9.54 -2.75 -4.29
C SER A 61 -8.33 -3.61 -4.65
N SER A 62 -8.31 -4.14 -5.86
CA SER A 62 -7.23 -4.97 -6.38
C SER A 62 -6.66 -4.30 -7.63
N TYR A 63 -5.35 -4.01 -7.61
CA TYR A 63 -4.66 -3.38 -8.72
C TYR A 63 -3.58 -4.29 -9.25
N PRO A 64 -3.69 -4.76 -10.51
CA PRO A 64 -2.57 -5.49 -11.12
C PRO A 64 -1.38 -4.54 -11.32
N TYR A 65 -0.16 -5.05 -11.24
CA TYR A 65 1.01 -4.19 -11.39
C TYR A 65 1.10 -3.52 -12.76
N ARG A 66 0.52 -4.11 -13.79
CA ARG A 66 0.46 -3.45 -15.11
C ARG A 66 -0.33 -2.14 -15.10
N SER A 67 -1.15 -1.90 -14.07
CA SER A 67 -1.88 -0.63 -13.93
C SER A 67 -1.04 0.46 -13.30
N VAL A 68 0.15 0.16 -12.79
CA VAL A 68 1.07 1.14 -12.23
C VAL A 68 1.80 1.83 -13.37
N ARG A 69 1.58 3.13 -13.54
CA ARG A 69 2.28 3.92 -14.56
C ARG A 69 3.69 4.27 -14.12
N HIS A 70 3.81 4.72 -12.89
CA HIS A 70 5.11 4.94 -12.24
C HIS A 70 4.90 5.09 -10.74
N PHE A 71 5.99 5.09 -10.00
CA PHE A 71 5.97 5.33 -8.57
C PHE A 71 7.15 6.22 -8.18
N SER A 72 7.04 6.85 -7.01
CA SER A 72 8.14 7.58 -6.41
C SER A 72 8.22 7.30 -4.92
N ILE A 73 9.43 7.33 -4.39
CA ILE A 73 9.68 7.22 -2.96
C ILE A 73 10.49 8.43 -2.56
N GLN A 74 9.96 9.22 -1.64
CA GLN A 74 10.63 10.39 -1.11
C GLN A 74 11.01 10.10 0.35
N GLU A 75 12.29 10.17 0.64
CA GLU A 75 12.81 9.91 1.97
C GLU A 75 13.24 11.22 2.62
N GLY A 76 12.87 11.41 3.90
CA GLY A 76 13.36 12.54 4.67
C GLY A 76 14.76 12.27 5.19
N GLU A 77 15.68 13.24 5.11
CA GLU A 77 17.03 13.11 5.62
C GLU A 77 17.12 13.23 7.14
N ALA A 78 16.29 14.09 7.73
CA ALA A 78 16.34 14.32 9.16
C ALA A 78 15.83 13.11 9.94
N ALA A 79 16.43 12.82 11.08
CA ALA A 79 15.95 11.80 11.99
C ALA A 79 14.51 12.11 12.40
N GLY A 80 13.65 11.09 12.36
CA GLY A 80 12.23 11.25 12.67
C GLY A 80 11.36 11.75 11.52
N SER A 81 11.95 12.00 10.35
CA SER A 81 11.19 12.36 9.16
C SER A 81 10.41 11.18 8.61
N ARG A 82 9.22 11.46 8.10
CA ARG A 82 8.43 10.44 7.40
C ARG A 82 8.85 10.34 5.95
N SER A 83 8.73 9.13 5.41
CA SER A 83 8.91 8.86 3.99
C SER A 83 7.56 8.80 3.29
N THR A 84 7.54 9.17 2.02
CA THR A 84 6.31 9.19 1.23
C THR A 84 6.47 8.30 0.00
N VAL A 85 5.48 7.44 -0.23
CA VAL A 85 5.38 6.64 -1.44
C VAL A 85 4.17 7.13 -2.24
N ARG A 86 4.39 7.42 -3.52
CA ARG A 86 3.32 7.78 -4.45
C ARG A 86 3.28 6.78 -5.58
N ILE A 87 2.10 6.26 -5.85
CA ILE A 87 1.90 5.24 -6.90
C ILE A 87 0.78 5.73 -7.81
N TRP A 88 1.09 5.93 -9.10
CA TRP A 88 0.12 6.37 -10.10
C TRP A 88 -0.48 5.15 -10.77
N LEU A 89 -1.79 4.98 -10.62
CA LEU A 89 -2.54 3.81 -11.06
C LEU A 89 -3.46 4.17 -12.22
N GLY A 90 -3.42 3.37 -13.29
CA GLY A 90 -4.31 3.52 -14.43
C GLY A 90 -4.34 4.92 -14.99
N ASP A 91 -5.53 5.46 -15.22
CA ASP A 91 -5.74 6.82 -15.74
C ASP A 91 -5.98 7.85 -14.64
N GLU A 92 -5.84 7.47 -13.37
CA GLU A 92 -6.08 8.39 -12.26
C GLU A 92 -5.07 9.54 -12.29
N ALA A 93 -5.58 10.78 -12.16
CA ALA A 93 -4.73 11.97 -12.15
C ALA A 93 -3.93 12.10 -10.86
N GLN A 94 -4.49 11.60 -9.75
CA GLN A 94 -3.88 11.68 -8.43
C GLN A 94 -3.28 10.33 -8.04
N PRO A 95 -2.09 10.30 -7.43
CA PRO A 95 -1.49 9.06 -6.99
C PRO A 95 -2.15 8.49 -5.74
N LEU A 96 -2.00 7.19 -5.55
CA LEU A 96 -2.15 6.59 -4.24
C LEU A 96 -0.97 7.08 -3.39
N HIS A 97 -1.27 7.71 -2.27
CA HIS A 97 -0.27 8.40 -1.46
C HIS A 97 -0.15 7.69 -0.10
N LEU A 98 1.02 7.15 0.19
CA LEU A 98 1.31 6.46 1.44
C LEU A 98 2.39 7.25 2.19
N ARG A 99 2.14 7.55 3.46
CA ARG A 99 3.17 8.13 4.33
C ARG A 99 3.59 7.09 5.34
N ALA A 100 4.85 6.71 5.28
CA ALA A 100 5.43 5.73 6.19
C ALA A 100 5.91 6.42 7.47
N ASN A 101 5.73 5.74 8.60
CA ASN A 101 6.27 6.21 9.86
C ASN A 101 7.80 6.31 9.81
N PRO A 102 8.40 7.19 10.62
CA PRO A 102 9.85 7.28 10.70
C PRO A 102 10.47 5.91 10.99
N GLY A 103 11.55 5.58 10.28
CA GLY A 103 12.27 4.33 10.45
C GLY A 103 11.71 3.14 9.66
N THR A 104 10.61 3.30 8.93
CA THR A 104 10.11 2.24 8.05
C THR A 104 11.09 2.00 6.91
N ASP A 105 11.50 0.74 6.73
CA ASP A 105 12.40 0.36 5.64
C ASP A 105 11.58 0.13 4.36
N LEU A 106 11.76 1.01 3.39
CA LEU A 106 11.05 0.96 2.10
C LEU A 106 11.84 0.26 0.99
N ARG A 107 13.04 -0.23 1.27
CA ARG A 107 13.83 -0.92 0.25
C ARG A 107 13.18 -2.17 -0.30
N PRO A 108 12.54 -3.04 0.51
CA PRO A 108 11.83 -4.20 -0.03
C PRO A 108 10.70 -3.79 -0.97
N LEU A 109 9.96 -2.73 -0.64
CA LEU A 109 8.88 -2.23 -1.48
C LEU A 109 9.42 -1.70 -2.80
N GLN A 110 10.50 -0.91 -2.76
CA GLN A 110 11.12 -0.36 -3.96
C GLN A 110 11.58 -1.47 -4.91
N ARG A 111 12.21 -2.51 -4.36
CA ARG A 111 12.65 -3.65 -5.16
C ARG A 111 11.48 -4.38 -5.81
N LEU A 112 10.43 -4.62 -5.04
CA LEU A 112 9.24 -5.29 -5.53
C LEU A 112 8.61 -4.51 -6.69
N LEU A 113 8.40 -3.21 -6.52
CA LEU A 113 7.79 -2.38 -7.55
C LEU A 113 8.67 -2.32 -8.80
N ALA A 114 9.97 -2.17 -8.63
CA ALA A 114 10.90 -2.16 -9.76
C ALA A 114 10.90 -3.49 -10.53
N GLU A 115 10.86 -4.61 -9.83
CA GLU A 115 10.80 -5.94 -10.44
C GLU A 115 9.49 -6.16 -11.19
N GLN A 116 8.37 -5.74 -10.61
CA GLN A 116 7.05 -5.94 -11.20
C GLN A 116 6.79 -5.01 -12.38
N LEU A 117 7.47 -3.87 -12.45
CA LEU A 117 7.33 -2.91 -13.54
C LEU A 117 8.35 -3.13 -14.67
N ALA A 118 9.27 -4.03 -14.46
CA ALA A 118 10.29 -4.35 -15.48
C ALA A 118 9.71 -5.10 -16.68
#